data_c034e643f3706a41f5acf75b4c6c3f45
#
_entry.id   c034e643f3706a41f5acf75b4c6c3f45
#
_cell.length_a   1.000
_cell.length_b   1.000
_cell.length_c   1.000
_cell.angle_alpha   90.00
_cell.angle_beta   90.00
_cell.angle_gamma   90.00
#
_symmetry.space_group_name_H-M   'P 1'
#
loop_
_entity.id
_entity.type
_entity.pdbx_description
1 polymer ?
#
loop_
_entity_poly.entity_id
_entity_poly.type
_entity_poly.pdbx_seq_one_letter_code
_entity_poly.pdbx_strand_id
1 'polypeptide(L)'
;DIVSGAFDYNTVLRRVVKEMTASGLKTIDYASGYSCRAPVAARRAIMTGVSQLSARINEMVAKDLKTDTFEVTWHAGHRPTHWWGGNVYTKQELQDICHLGDVDGLCGANCRHSYLAFVPGYSVRTYSSEQLRELEAKEKETRTWNGKQYNVYEATQKQRQMETKMRSQRANIKQLKQGGASQDDIIAAQSRYLNTLHQYRGFSSKMELKEQMERVYMDGLGRVVSTGRSFAKNIAGSTDSGIIKKKSMYRKKKSQSIEPMPKRQLQKIVKAFRKNGGIIQMNDITDAYLESKHAEAITYNGKTILLRQRPGRAAVFEELIHATQFRKGENDGSYESRLLCEIAAQEKLLRYQKTYKLTTEEIKQTESALKAYQKELDALRKGR
;
A
#
# COMPACT_ATOMS: atom_id res chain seq x y z
N ASP A 1 27.68 -6.79 21.12
CA ASP A 1 27.68 -5.44 20.53
C ASP A 1 26.59 -4.53 21.12
N ILE A 2 25.33 -4.97 21.20
CA ILE A 2 24.25 -4.18 21.86
C ILE A 2 24.42 -4.21 23.37
N VAL A 3 24.76 -5.35 23.94
CA VAL A 3 24.98 -5.55 25.40
C VAL A 3 26.11 -4.68 25.93
N SER A 4 27.18 -4.53 25.15
CA SER A 4 28.31 -3.67 25.52
C SER A 4 28.06 -2.17 25.31
N GLY A 5 26.92 -1.79 24.77
CA GLY A 5 26.62 -0.41 24.40
C GLY A 5 27.44 0.13 23.20
N ALA A 6 28.28 -0.71 22.59
CA ALA A 6 29.15 -0.29 21.48
C ALA A 6 28.38 0.04 20.19
N PHE A 7 27.19 -0.55 20.00
CA PHE A 7 26.37 -0.34 18.80
C PHE A 7 24.89 -0.26 19.14
N ASP A 8 24.21 0.70 18.53
CA ASP A 8 22.76 0.82 18.60
C ASP A 8 22.05 -0.28 17.78
N TYR A 9 20.79 -0.51 18.08
CA TYR A 9 19.93 -1.50 17.43
C TYR A 9 19.92 -1.38 15.88
N ASN A 10 19.82 -0.18 15.36
CA ASN A 10 19.72 0.03 13.91
C ASN A 10 21.03 -0.30 13.20
N THR A 11 22.16 -0.06 13.86
CA THR A 11 23.50 -0.40 13.36
C THR A 11 23.68 -1.91 13.29
N VAL A 12 23.30 -2.64 14.34
CA VAL A 12 23.37 -4.11 14.36
C VAL A 12 22.42 -4.70 13.31
N LEU A 13 21.18 -4.18 13.23
CA LEU A 13 20.21 -4.64 12.23
C LEU A 13 20.74 -4.43 10.80
N ARG A 14 21.28 -3.25 10.49
CA ARG A 14 21.85 -2.97 9.16
C ARG A 14 22.99 -3.90 8.80
N ARG A 15 23.89 -4.20 9.75
CA ARG A 15 25.00 -5.12 9.54
C ARG A 15 24.49 -6.54 9.24
N VAL A 16 23.61 -7.08 10.08
CA VAL A 16 23.05 -8.43 9.90
C VAL A 16 22.29 -8.53 8.57
N VAL A 17 21.45 -7.55 8.24
CA VAL A 17 20.71 -7.53 6.96
C VAL A 17 21.68 -7.47 5.77
N LYS A 18 22.76 -6.69 5.85
CA LYS A 18 23.76 -6.59 4.79
C LYS A 18 24.48 -7.95 4.58
N GLU A 19 24.88 -8.61 5.64
CA GLU A 19 25.51 -9.93 5.59
C GLU A 19 24.57 -10.99 5.00
N MET A 20 23.31 -11.05 5.47
CA MET A 20 22.31 -11.97 4.92
C MET A 20 22.00 -11.69 3.44
N THR A 21 21.96 -10.42 3.04
CA THR A 21 21.72 -10.04 1.65
C THR A 21 22.95 -10.38 0.77
N ALA A 22 24.16 -10.20 1.28
CA ALA A 22 25.38 -10.55 0.57
C ALA A 22 25.52 -12.06 0.33
N SER A 23 24.97 -12.89 1.22
CA SER A 23 24.89 -14.35 1.05
C SER A 23 23.80 -14.79 0.04
N GLY A 24 23.04 -13.87 -0.54
CA GLY A 24 21.92 -14.17 -1.44
C GLY A 24 20.64 -14.65 -0.76
N LEU A 25 20.63 -14.74 0.57
CA LEU A 25 19.48 -15.20 1.35
C LEU A 25 18.33 -14.17 1.32
N LYS A 26 17.23 -14.49 0.67
CA LYS A 26 16.05 -13.60 0.54
C LYS A 26 14.96 -13.91 1.55
N THR A 27 14.78 -15.19 1.88
CA THR A 27 13.75 -15.70 2.78
C THR A 27 14.34 -16.62 3.84
N ILE A 28 13.69 -16.70 4.98
CA ILE A 28 13.93 -17.68 6.03
C ILE A 28 12.68 -18.55 6.10
N ASP A 29 12.88 -19.85 5.94
CA ASP A 29 11.84 -20.85 6.07
C ASP A 29 11.96 -21.52 7.44
N TYR A 30 10.88 -21.53 8.19
CA TYR A 30 10.80 -22.12 9.52
C TYR A 30 10.25 -23.55 9.45
N ALA A 31 10.64 -24.39 10.38
CA ALA A 31 10.15 -25.77 10.48
C ALA A 31 8.61 -25.87 10.58
N SER A 32 7.94 -24.81 11.03
CA SER A 32 6.48 -24.67 11.03
C SER A 32 5.84 -24.46 9.65
N GLY A 33 6.63 -24.42 8.56
CA GLY A 33 6.17 -24.08 7.21
C GLY A 33 5.96 -22.58 6.97
N TYR A 34 6.20 -21.73 7.99
CA TYR A 34 6.13 -20.28 7.83
C TYR A 34 7.41 -19.74 7.17
N SER A 35 7.25 -18.94 6.13
CA SER A 35 8.37 -18.25 5.46
C SER A 35 8.27 -16.75 5.65
N CYS A 36 9.38 -16.08 5.90
CA CYS A 36 9.44 -14.63 5.92
C CYS A 36 10.72 -14.10 5.29
N ARG A 37 10.70 -12.83 4.88
CA ARG A 37 11.90 -12.18 4.32
C ARG A 37 13.02 -12.11 5.37
N ALA A 38 14.26 -12.34 4.98
CA ALA A 38 15.43 -12.31 5.84
C ALA A 38 15.53 -11.04 6.73
N PRO A 39 15.28 -9.81 6.24
CA PRO A 39 15.28 -8.61 7.09
C PRO A 39 14.19 -8.62 8.18
N VAL A 40 13.05 -9.29 7.93
CA VAL A 40 11.96 -9.41 8.92
C VAL A 40 12.34 -10.40 10.00
N ALA A 41 12.94 -11.54 9.62
CA ALA A 41 13.45 -12.54 10.55
C ALA A 41 14.57 -11.95 11.43
N ALA A 42 15.56 -11.27 10.83
CA ALA A 42 16.63 -10.60 11.54
C ALA A 42 16.11 -9.58 12.56
N ARG A 43 15.18 -8.71 12.15
CA ARG A 43 14.57 -7.76 13.06
C ARG A 43 13.88 -8.45 14.23
N ARG A 44 13.12 -9.51 13.98
CA ARG A 44 12.43 -10.28 15.01
C ARG A 44 13.42 -10.86 16.01
N ALA A 45 14.44 -11.54 15.53
CA ALA A 45 15.48 -12.17 16.38
C ALA A 45 16.21 -11.14 17.26
N ILE A 46 16.65 -10.02 16.67
CA ILE A 46 17.34 -8.97 17.41
C ILE A 46 16.45 -8.33 18.48
N MET A 47 15.20 -8.00 18.13
CA MET A 47 14.26 -7.40 19.10
C MET A 47 13.94 -8.35 20.24
N THR A 48 13.73 -9.64 19.95
CA THR A 48 13.50 -10.66 20.98
C THR A 48 14.73 -10.81 21.88
N GLY A 49 15.94 -10.87 21.28
CA GLY A 49 17.19 -10.95 22.06
C GLY A 49 17.41 -9.74 22.98
N VAL A 50 17.14 -8.53 22.50
CA VAL A 50 17.20 -7.32 23.33
C VAL A 50 16.18 -7.34 24.48
N SER A 51 14.95 -7.78 24.19
CA SER A 51 13.90 -7.90 25.20
C SER A 51 14.29 -8.92 26.29
N GLN A 52 14.80 -10.08 25.90
CA GLN A 52 15.28 -11.11 26.84
C GLN A 52 16.49 -10.65 27.64
N LEU A 53 17.41 -9.88 27.04
CA LEU A 53 18.52 -9.30 27.79
C LEU A 53 18.05 -8.30 28.83
N SER A 54 17.13 -7.38 28.48
CA SER A 54 16.53 -6.45 29.44
C SER A 54 15.83 -7.19 30.59
N ALA A 55 15.14 -8.28 30.26
CA ALA A 55 14.52 -9.15 31.26
C ALA A 55 15.54 -9.70 32.27
N ARG A 56 16.66 -10.25 31.80
CA ARG A 56 17.73 -10.77 32.68
C ARG A 56 18.33 -9.70 33.55
N ILE A 57 18.56 -8.48 32.99
CA ILE A 57 19.07 -7.34 33.80
C ILE A 57 18.08 -7.00 34.91
N ASN A 58 16.78 -6.93 34.60
CA ASN A 58 15.75 -6.63 35.59
C ASN A 58 15.61 -7.72 36.66
N GLU A 59 15.83 -9.00 36.31
CA GLU A 59 15.91 -10.10 37.28
C GLU A 59 17.14 -9.98 38.21
N MET A 60 18.29 -9.55 37.71
CA MET A 60 19.47 -9.28 38.54
C MET A 60 19.18 -8.14 39.50
N VAL A 61 18.60 -7.04 39.03
CA VAL A 61 18.19 -5.92 39.87
C VAL A 61 17.20 -6.37 40.98
N ALA A 62 16.20 -7.19 40.63
CA ALA A 62 15.25 -7.72 41.59
C ALA A 62 15.92 -8.57 42.68
N LYS A 63 16.92 -9.38 42.28
CA LYS A 63 17.72 -10.18 43.25
C LYS A 63 18.48 -9.27 44.23
N ASP A 64 19.12 -8.19 43.70
CA ASP A 64 19.84 -7.24 44.54
C ASP A 64 18.91 -6.48 45.48
N LEU A 65 17.70 -6.18 45.04
CA LEU A 65 16.64 -5.55 45.85
C LEU A 65 15.90 -6.52 46.74
N LYS A 66 16.23 -7.83 46.73
CA LYS A 66 15.60 -8.90 47.48
C LYS A 66 14.08 -8.96 47.27
N THR A 67 13.62 -8.80 46.04
CA THR A 67 12.22 -8.93 45.66
C THR A 67 12.08 -9.98 44.54
N ASP A 68 10.95 -10.64 44.52
CA ASP A 68 10.53 -11.56 43.47
C ASP A 68 9.35 -11.03 42.66
N THR A 69 9.02 -9.74 42.85
CA THR A 69 7.84 -9.08 42.29
C THR A 69 8.26 -8.11 41.23
N PHE A 70 7.45 -8.03 40.12
CA PHE A 70 7.76 -7.24 38.96
C PHE A 70 6.52 -6.52 38.42
N GLU A 71 6.67 -5.30 38.00
CA GLU A 71 5.66 -4.56 37.24
C GLU A 71 5.88 -4.75 35.74
N VAL A 72 4.87 -5.25 35.04
CA VAL A 72 4.89 -5.41 33.59
C VAL A 72 4.47 -4.08 32.91
N THR A 73 5.21 -3.63 31.92
CA THR A 73 4.87 -2.41 31.19
C THR A 73 3.60 -2.56 30.37
N TRP A 74 2.81 -1.51 30.25
CA TRP A 74 1.67 -1.45 29.34
C TRP A 74 2.04 -0.73 28.04
N HIS A 75 1.42 -1.11 26.92
CA HIS A 75 1.52 -0.34 25.67
C HIS A 75 0.26 -0.51 24.80
N ALA A 76 -0.08 0.55 24.05
CA ALA A 76 -1.19 0.54 23.12
C ALA A 76 -0.97 -0.43 21.93
N GLY A 77 -2.04 -1.06 21.47
CA GLY A 77 -2.02 -2.02 20.36
C GLY A 77 -1.34 -3.34 20.71
N HIS A 78 -1.38 -3.74 21.97
CA HIS A 78 -0.92 -5.05 22.40
C HIS A 78 -1.79 -6.18 21.80
N ARG A 79 -1.27 -7.41 21.76
CA ARG A 79 -2.07 -8.57 21.36
C ARG A 79 -3.22 -8.80 22.36
N PRO A 80 -4.38 -9.29 21.92
CA PRO A 80 -5.48 -9.61 22.83
C PRO A 80 -5.09 -10.59 23.94
N THR A 81 -4.11 -11.47 23.68
CA THR A 81 -3.56 -12.41 24.67
C THR A 81 -2.63 -11.75 25.68
N HIS A 82 -2.21 -10.51 25.50
CA HIS A 82 -1.31 -9.76 26.36
C HIS A 82 -2.04 -8.74 27.25
N TRP A 83 -3.24 -9.09 27.69
CA TRP A 83 -4.11 -8.29 28.55
C TRP A 83 -3.52 -7.98 29.95
N TRP A 84 -2.51 -8.74 30.34
CA TRP A 84 -1.84 -8.66 31.65
C TRP A 84 -0.88 -7.46 31.78
N GLY A 85 -0.64 -6.68 30.75
CA GLY A 85 0.22 -5.48 30.80
C GLY A 85 -0.21 -4.45 31.84
N GLY A 86 0.75 -3.76 32.46
CA GLY A 86 0.52 -2.72 33.45
C GLY A 86 0.27 -3.21 34.90
N ASN A 87 0.24 -4.52 35.10
CA ASN A 87 0.03 -5.11 36.43
C ASN A 87 1.33 -5.60 37.05
N VAL A 88 1.25 -5.90 38.34
CA VAL A 88 2.36 -6.40 39.17
C VAL A 88 2.16 -7.88 39.42
N TYR A 89 3.23 -8.66 39.24
CA TYR A 89 3.25 -10.11 39.35
C TYR A 89 4.50 -10.61 40.07
N THR A 90 4.40 -11.72 40.75
CA THR A 90 5.56 -12.49 41.20
C THR A 90 6.25 -13.17 40.02
N LYS A 91 7.48 -13.65 40.20
CA LYS A 91 8.23 -14.37 39.16
C LYS A 91 7.45 -15.61 38.65
N GLN A 92 6.79 -16.32 39.54
CA GLN A 92 5.96 -17.48 39.18
C GLN A 92 4.75 -17.06 38.35
N GLU A 93 4.05 -16.01 38.76
CA GLU A 93 2.91 -15.51 38.01
C GLU A 93 3.30 -14.95 36.62
N LEU A 94 4.52 -14.40 36.45
CA LEU A 94 5.03 -14.03 35.12
C LEU A 94 5.15 -15.27 34.20
N GLN A 95 5.48 -16.43 34.74
CA GLN A 95 5.53 -17.69 33.97
C GLN A 95 4.13 -18.22 33.68
N ASP A 96 3.27 -18.27 34.69
CA ASP A 96 1.96 -18.94 34.61
C ASP A 96 0.92 -18.10 33.86
N ILE A 97 0.92 -16.75 34.07
CA ILE A 97 -0.09 -15.83 33.53
C ILE A 97 0.41 -15.13 32.29
N CYS A 98 1.66 -14.61 32.33
CA CYS A 98 2.23 -13.84 31.23
C CYS A 98 3.00 -14.71 30.23
N HIS A 99 3.10 -16.01 30.47
CA HIS A 99 3.82 -16.97 29.64
C HIS A 99 5.27 -16.54 29.36
N LEU A 100 5.99 -16.11 30.42
CA LEU A 100 7.39 -15.72 30.32
C LEU A 100 8.26 -16.92 29.93
N GLY A 101 8.94 -16.80 28.80
CA GLY A 101 9.75 -17.87 28.21
C GLY A 101 9.13 -18.50 26.97
N ASP A 102 7.83 -18.34 26.76
CA ASP A 102 7.16 -18.85 25.56
C ASP A 102 7.38 -17.92 24.37
N VAL A 103 7.30 -18.49 23.16
CA VAL A 103 7.53 -17.74 21.90
C VAL A 103 6.53 -16.59 21.72
N ASP A 104 5.31 -16.75 22.17
CA ASP A 104 4.21 -15.79 22.05
C ASP A 104 3.87 -15.09 23.37
N GLY A 105 4.60 -15.38 24.45
CA GLY A 105 4.44 -14.79 25.76
C GLY A 105 5.23 -13.51 26.02
N LEU A 106 5.41 -13.18 27.28
CA LEU A 106 6.17 -12.03 27.75
C LEU A 106 7.65 -12.14 27.32
N CYS A 107 8.18 -11.05 26.72
CA CYS A 107 9.52 -11.02 26.13
C CYS A 107 9.73 -12.00 24.96
N GLY A 108 8.68 -12.64 24.47
CA GLY A 108 8.70 -13.53 23.30
C GLY A 108 8.74 -12.78 21.98
N ALA A 109 8.51 -13.51 20.88
CA ALA A 109 8.59 -12.98 19.52
C ALA A 109 7.58 -11.85 19.26
N ASN A 110 8.09 -10.66 18.88
CA ASN A 110 7.32 -9.42 18.69
C ASN A 110 6.54 -8.93 19.93
N CYS A 111 6.81 -9.43 21.11
CA CYS A 111 6.35 -8.84 22.35
C CYS A 111 7.05 -7.46 22.52
N ARG A 112 6.29 -6.46 22.97
CA ARG A 112 6.80 -5.12 23.28
C ARG A 112 6.80 -4.82 24.76
N HIS A 113 6.25 -5.73 25.57
CA HIS A 113 6.25 -5.61 27.00
C HIS A 113 7.65 -5.91 27.54
N SER A 114 7.97 -5.21 28.60
CA SER A 114 9.08 -5.48 29.50
C SER A 114 8.56 -5.59 30.91
N TYR A 115 9.35 -6.00 31.85
CA TYR A 115 9.00 -6.01 33.27
C TYR A 115 10.16 -5.49 34.10
N LEU A 116 9.84 -4.78 35.17
CA LEU A 116 10.78 -4.07 36.03
C LEU A 116 10.62 -4.59 37.46
N ALA A 117 11.73 -4.67 38.20
CA ALA A 117 11.67 -5.04 39.61
C ALA A 117 10.74 -4.11 40.37
N PHE A 118 9.88 -4.67 41.18
CA PHE A 118 8.92 -3.96 42.02
C PHE A 118 9.10 -4.38 43.46
N VAL A 119 9.26 -3.45 44.40
CA VAL A 119 9.43 -3.73 45.81
C VAL A 119 8.13 -3.34 46.52
N PRO A 120 7.30 -4.32 46.98
CA PRO A 120 6.07 -4.02 47.68
C PRO A 120 6.30 -3.12 48.92
N GLY A 121 5.46 -2.13 49.07
CA GLY A 121 5.58 -1.16 50.16
C GLY A 121 6.55 0.02 49.89
N TYR A 122 7.43 -0.07 48.89
CA TYR A 122 8.39 0.99 48.51
C TYR A 122 8.18 1.46 47.10
N SER A 123 7.94 0.58 46.12
CA SER A 123 7.69 0.96 44.75
C SER A 123 6.27 1.49 44.54
N VAL A 124 6.14 2.51 43.69
CA VAL A 124 4.83 3.05 43.29
C VAL A 124 4.48 2.47 41.91
N ARG A 125 3.27 1.95 41.76
CA ARG A 125 2.79 1.45 40.45
C ARG A 125 2.74 2.56 39.42
N THR A 126 3.18 2.26 38.20
CA THR A 126 3.13 3.19 37.06
C THR A 126 1.68 3.52 36.68
N TYR A 127 0.77 2.56 36.79
CA TYR A 127 -0.65 2.72 36.47
C TYR A 127 -1.54 2.31 37.65
N SER A 128 -2.53 3.13 37.97
CA SER A 128 -3.61 2.73 38.86
C SER A 128 -4.53 1.74 38.14
N SER A 129 -5.31 0.98 38.89
CA SER A 129 -6.31 0.06 38.34
C SER A 129 -7.40 0.76 37.53
N GLU A 130 -7.66 2.04 37.83
CA GLU A 130 -8.61 2.85 37.10
C GLU A 130 -8.04 3.30 35.76
N GLN A 131 -6.80 3.80 35.76
CA GLN A 131 -6.07 4.14 34.53
C GLN A 131 -5.95 2.95 33.59
N LEU A 132 -5.66 1.75 34.08
CA LEU A 132 -5.61 0.54 33.25
C LEU A 132 -6.98 0.22 32.65
N ARG A 133 -8.07 0.36 33.39
CA ARG A 133 -9.43 0.17 32.85
C ARG A 133 -9.77 1.15 31.74
N GLU A 134 -9.38 2.41 31.90
CA GLU A 134 -9.55 3.43 30.84
C GLU A 134 -8.72 3.13 29.59
N LEU A 135 -7.48 2.71 29.77
CA LEU A 135 -6.57 2.33 28.68
C LEU A 135 -7.11 1.12 27.92
N GLU A 136 -7.57 0.09 28.64
CA GLU A 136 -8.21 -1.10 28.06
C GLU A 136 -9.52 -0.76 27.31
N ALA A 137 -10.30 0.17 27.83
CA ALA A 137 -11.51 0.64 27.15
C ALA A 137 -11.15 1.30 25.81
N LYS A 138 -10.11 2.13 25.79
CA LYS A 138 -9.60 2.77 24.55
C LYS A 138 -9.09 1.74 23.53
N GLU A 139 -8.43 0.66 23.97
CA GLU A 139 -7.99 -0.42 23.07
C GLU A 139 -9.16 -1.12 22.37
N LYS A 140 -10.32 -1.19 23.01
CA LYS A 140 -11.54 -1.79 22.48
C LYS A 140 -12.33 -0.84 21.55
N GLU A 141 -12.03 0.45 21.55
CA GLU A 141 -12.67 1.40 20.64
C GLU A 141 -12.43 1.00 19.19
N THR A 142 -13.51 1.02 18.41
CA THR A 142 -13.41 0.67 16.99
C THR A 142 -13.59 1.89 16.10
N ARG A 143 -12.84 1.93 15.01
CA ARG A 143 -12.96 2.96 13.97
C ARG A 143 -13.23 2.30 12.63
N THR A 144 -14.06 2.93 11.82
CA THR A 144 -14.49 2.38 10.54
C THR A 144 -13.64 2.90 9.38
N TRP A 145 -13.14 1.97 8.55
CA TRP A 145 -12.47 2.25 7.29
C TRP A 145 -13.04 1.37 6.17
N ASN A 146 -13.54 2.01 5.11
CA ASN A 146 -14.13 1.29 3.95
C ASN A 146 -15.21 0.27 4.33
N GLY A 147 -16.01 0.56 5.36
CA GLY A 147 -17.10 -0.29 5.82
C GLY A 147 -16.69 -1.42 6.77
N LYS A 148 -15.39 -1.53 7.13
CA LYS A 148 -14.92 -2.47 8.14
C LYS A 148 -14.49 -1.73 9.40
N GLN A 149 -14.87 -2.25 10.56
CA GLN A 149 -14.41 -1.78 11.86
C GLN A 149 -13.06 -2.39 12.22
N TYR A 150 -12.25 -1.62 12.93
CA TYR A 150 -10.93 -2.01 13.42
C TYR A 150 -10.75 -1.47 14.83
N ASN A 151 -10.37 -2.31 15.78
CA ASN A 151 -9.82 -1.88 17.05
C ASN A 151 -8.34 -1.47 16.88
N VAL A 152 -7.69 -0.99 17.95
CA VAL A 152 -6.31 -0.49 17.87
C VAL A 152 -5.33 -1.58 17.40
N TYR A 153 -5.45 -2.79 17.92
CA TYR A 153 -4.61 -3.92 17.51
C TYR A 153 -4.81 -4.27 16.02
N GLU A 154 -6.04 -4.48 15.60
CA GLU A 154 -6.38 -4.81 14.21
C GLU A 154 -5.94 -3.71 13.23
N ALA A 155 -6.09 -2.44 13.64
CA ALA A 155 -5.62 -1.31 12.87
C ALA A 155 -4.09 -1.33 12.69
N THR A 156 -3.34 -1.63 13.75
CA THR A 156 -1.87 -1.77 13.65
C THR A 156 -1.47 -2.95 12.76
N GLN A 157 -2.16 -4.08 12.83
CA GLN A 157 -1.91 -5.24 11.96
C GLN A 157 -2.21 -4.89 10.48
N LYS A 158 -3.31 -4.19 10.22
CA LYS A 158 -3.67 -3.72 8.87
C LYS A 158 -2.63 -2.75 8.32
N GLN A 159 -2.15 -1.82 9.13
CA GLN A 159 -1.08 -0.90 8.76
C GLN A 159 0.18 -1.67 8.33
N ARG A 160 0.60 -2.69 9.08
CA ARG A 160 1.75 -3.55 8.75
C ARG A 160 1.57 -4.38 7.48
N GLN A 161 0.36 -4.87 7.22
CA GLN A 161 0.05 -5.53 5.95
C GLN A 161 0.25 -4.59 4.77
N MET A 162 -0.16 -3.33 4.90
CA MET A 162 0.04 -2.31 3.87
C MET A 162 1.52 -1.98 3.67
N GLU A 163 2.30 -1.84 4.74
CA GLU A 163 3.76 -1.65 4.69
C GLU A 163 4.46 -2.80 3.96
N THR A 164 4.08 -4.04 4.26
CA THR A 164 4.61 -5.23 3.60
C THR A 164 4.27 -5.25 2.10
N LYS A 165 3.02 -4.90 1.75
CA LYS A 165 2.58 -4.76 0.36
C LYS A 165 3.38 -3.68 -0.38
N MET A 166 3.60 -2.53 0.24
CA MET A 166 4.42 -1.45 -0.33
C MET A 166 5.86 -1.90 -0.59
N ARG A 167 6.50 -2.62 0.34
CA ARG A 167 7.85 -3.19 0.10
C ARG A 167 7.88 -4.16 -1.09
N SER A 168 6.88 -5.03 -1.21
CA SER A 168 6.78 -5.93 -2.35
C SER A 168 6.64 -5.17 -3.67
N GLN A 169 5.80 -4.13 -3.70
CA GLN A 169 5.61 -3.29 -4.89
C GLN A 169 6.88 -2.52 -5.24
N ARG A 170 7.62 -2.01 -4.26
CA ARG A 170 8.93 -1.34 -4.47
C ARG A 170 9.96 -2.28 -5.06
N ALA A 171 10.06 -3.51 -4.54
CA ALA A 171 10.94 -4.54 -5.08
C ALA A 171 10.58 -4.90 -6.53
N ASN A 172 9.28 -5.05 -6.82
CA ASN A 172 8.78 -5.30 -8.17
C ASN A 172 9.15 -4.17 -9.15
N ILE A 173 8.96 -2.90 -8.76
CA ILE A 173 9.36 -1.75 -9.59
C ILE A 173 10.85 -1.78 -9.90
N LYS A 174 11.70 -2.12 -8.92
CA LYS A 174 13.15 -2.25 -9.14
C LYS A 174 13.46 -3.36 -10.14
N GLN A 175 12.85 -4.52 -9.98
CA GLN A 175 13.07 -5.67 -10.86
C GLN A 175 12.63 -5.38 -12.30
N LEU A 176 11.46 -4.75 -12.49
CA LEU A 176 10.99 -4.32 -13.82
C LEU A 176 11.98 -3.35 -14.48
N LYS A 177 12.50 -2.37 -13.74
CA LYS A 177 13.51 -1.44 -14.26
C LYS A 177 14.82 -2.13 -14.63
N GLN A 178 15.29 -3.06 -13.81
CA GLN A 178 16.53 -3.81 -14.04
C GLN A 178 16.41 -4.84 -15.16
N GLY A 179 15.23 -5.43 -15.31
CA GLY A 179 14.94 -6.41 -16.38
C GLY A 179 14.59 -5.79 -17.72
N GLY A 180 14.66 -4.45 -17.87
CA GLY A 180 14.35 -3.79 -19.13
C GLY A 180 12.88 -3.88 -19.54
N ALA A 181 11.97 -4.01 -18.57
CA ALA A 181 10.54 -4.04 -18.84
C ALA A 181 10.05 -2.76 -19.54
N SER A 182 8.93 -2.86 -20.22
CA SER A 182 8.33 -1.71 -20.92
C SER A 182 8.08 -0.55 -19.94
N GLN A 183 8.18 0.68 -20.46
CA GLN A 183 7.90 1.87 -19.65
C GLN A 183 6.48 1.85 -19.09
N ASP A 184 5.53 1.28 -19.82
CA ASP A 184 4.13 1.15 -19.39
C ASP A 184 3.96 0.20 -18.21
N ASP A 185 4.68 -0.92 -18.19
CA ASP A 185 4.69 -1.85 -17.05
C ASP A 185 5.28 -1.20 -15.80
N ILE A 186 6.37 -0.45 -15.97
CA ILE A 186 7.02 0.29 -14.87
C ILE A 186 6.06 1.34 -14.31
N ILE A 187 5.39 2.11 -15.16
CA ILE A 187 4.41 3.13 -14.76
C ILE A 187 3.22 2.47 -14.05
N ALA A 188 2.69 1.37 -14.58
CA ALA A 188 1.60 0.63 -13.93
C ALA A 188 1.99 0.10 -12.54
N ALA A 189 3.22 -0.38 -12.38
CA ALA A 189 3.74 -0.83 -11.09
C ALA A 189 3.92 0.35 -10.11
N GLN A 190 4.45 1.48 -10.57
CA GLN A 190 4.59 2.70 -9.79
C GLN A 190 3.23 3.26 -9.35
N SER A 191 2.24 3.25 -10.23
CA SER A 191 0.88 3.67 -9.94
C SER A 191 0.23 2.82 -8.84
N ARG A 192 0.42 1.49 -8.90
CA ARG A 192 -0.06 0.57 -7.84
C ARG A 192 0.58 0.89 -6.48
N TYR A 193 1.88 1.17 -6.46
CA TYR A 193 2.56 1.57 -5.23
C TYR A 193 2.02 2.89 -4.67
N LEU A 194 1.86 3.91 -5.51
CA LEU A 194 1.33 5.22 -5.10
C LEU A 194 -0.10 5.12 -4.55
N ASN A 195 -0.95 4.30 -5.17
CA ASN A 195 -2.30 4.05 -4.66
C ASN A 195 -2.26 3.37 -3.27
N THR A 196 -1.37 2.38 -3.09
CA THR A 196 -1.22 1.73 -1.79
C THR A 196 -0.69 2.72 -0.74
N LEU A 197 0.26 3.58 -1.09
CA LEU A 197 0.77 4.64 -0.22
C LEU A 197 -0.31 5.64 0.18
N HIS A 198 -1.17 6.06 -0.77
CA HIS A 198 -2.29 6.94 -0.48
C HIS A 198 -3.30 6.29 0.48
N GLN A 199 -3.65 5.03 0.24
CA GLN A 199 -4.51 4.26 1.15
C GLN A 199 -3.89 4.09 2.53
N TYR A 200 -2.59 3.82 2.61
CA TYR A 200 -1.85 3.70 3.86
C TYR A 200 -1.92 4.99 4.69
N ARG A 201 -1.69 6.14 4.05
CA ARG A 201 -1.78 7.44 4.71
C ARG A 201 -3.19 7.76 5.20
N GLY A 202 -4.18 7.57 4.34
CA GLY A 202 -5.59 7.77 4.69
C GLY A 202 -6.06 6.85 5.81
N PHE A 203 -5.63 5.58 5.77
CA PHE A 203 -5.92 4.61 6.83
C PHE A 203 -5.23 5.01 8.14
N SER A 204 -3.93 5.31 8.11
CA SER A 204 -3.18 5.70 9.30
C SER A 204 -3.76 6.94 9.97
N SER A 205 -4.10 7.96 9.17
CA SER A 205 -4.77 9.18 9.67
C SER A 205 -6.13 8.87 10.29
N LYS A 206 -6.97 8.04 9.65
CA LYS A 206 -8.30 7.68 10.16
C LYS A 206 -8.24 6.86 11.44
N MET A 207 -7.22 6.00 11.57
CA MET A 207 -7.00 5.17 12.76
C MET A 207 -6.15 5.89 13.83
N GLU A 208 -5.75 7.15 13.60
CA GLU A 208 -4.84 7.92 14.49
C GLU A 208 -3.52 7.20 14.75
N LEU A 209 -3.03 6.45 13.76
CA LEU A 209 -1.76 5.75 13.82
C LEU A 209 -0.65 6.60 13.17
N LYS A 210 0.51 6.63 13.80
CA LYS A 210 1.70 7.24 13.21
C LYS A 210 2.15 6.46 11.97
N GLU A 211 2.43 7.17 10.88
CA GLU A 211 3.06 6.55 9.69
C GLU A 211 4.46 6.04 10.03
N GLN A 212 4.77 4.79 9.65
CA GLN A 212 6.07 4.14 9.89
C GLN A 212 6.80 3.89 8.58
N MET A 213 7.07 4.96 7.83
CA MET A 213 7.67 4.89 6.50
C MET A 213 9.10 4.32 6.52
N GLU A 214 9.81 4.42 7.65
CA GLU A 214 11.10 3.76 7.87
C GLU A 214 11.02 2.24 7.65
N ARG A 215 9.88 1.62 7.97
CA ARG A 215 9.63 0.19 7.72
C ARG A 215 9.45 -0.14 6.24
N VAL A 216 8.99 0.82 5.46
CA VAL A 216 8.83 0.67 4.01
C VAL A 216 10.17 0.86 3.30
N TYR A 217 10.97 1.83 3.77
CA TYR A 217 12.26 2.20 3.14
C TYR A 217 13.48 1.41 3.64
N MET A 218 13.29 0.50 4.61
CA MET A 218 14.37 -0.37 5.11
C MET A 218 14.97 -1.30 4.04
N ASP A 219 14.34 -1.39 2.86
CA ASP A 219 14.80 -2.17 1.71
C ASP A 219 16.01 -1.54 1.01
N GLY A 220 16.43 -0.34 1.39
CA GLY A 220 17.57 0.37 0.81
C GLY A 220 17.38 0.81 -0.64
N LEU A 221 16.19 0.67 -1.22
CA LEU A 221 15.95 0.96 -2.64
C LEU A 221 15.83 2.46 -2.96
N GLY A 222 15.91 3.32 -1.95
CA GLY A 222 15.72 4.76 -2.14
C GLY A 222 14.33 5.11 -2.70
N ARG A 223 14.25 6.13 -3.52
CA ARG A 223 13.00 6.50 -4.20
C ARG A 223 12.78 5.65 -5.44
N VAL A 224 11.78 4.77 -5.41
CA VAL A 224 11.39 3.96 -6.56
C VAL A 224 10.44 4.69 -7.51
N VAL A 225 9.79 5.75 -7.00
CA VAL A 225 8.92 6.65 -7.76
C VAL A 225 9.45 8.07 -7.55
N SER A 226 9.60 8.82 -8.63
CA SER A 226 9.96 10.25 -8.56
C SER A 226 8.81 11.08 -7.98
N THR A 227 9.12 12.20 -7.33
CA THR A 227 8.09 13.17 -6.90
C THR A 227 7.30 13.67 -8.11
N GLY A 228 6.01 14.01 -7.94
CA GLY A 228 5.07 14.27 -9.02
C GLY A 228 5.60 15.13 -10.20
N ARG A 229 6.41 16.18 -9.96
CA ARG A 229 7.04 16.99 -11.04
C ARG A 229 8.11 16.23 -11.81
N SER A 230 8.96 15.44 -11.16
CA SER A 230 10.01 14.66 -11.83
C SER A 230 9.45 13.37 -12.43
N PHE A 231 8.37 12.82 -11.88
CA PHE A 231 7.63 11.71 -12.47
C PHE A 231 6.99 12.14 -13.79
N ALA A 232 6.32 13.29 -13.82
CA ALA A 232 5.76 13.88 -15.03
C ALA A 232 6.86 14.20 -16.08
N LYS A 233 8.03 14.74 -15.66
CA LYS A 233 9.17 15.00 -16.57
C LYS A 233 9.79 13.74 -17.16
N ASN A 234 10.00 12.71 -16.35
CA ASN A 234 10.56 11.43 -16.84
C ASN A 234 9.63 10.72 -17.82
N ILE A 235 8.33 10.89 -17.66
CA ILE A 235 7.33 10.37 -18.60
C ILE A 235 7.29 11.21 -19.89
N ALA A 236 7.38 12.53 -19.79
CA ALA A 236 7.45 13.42 -20.95
C ALA A 236 8.73 13.23 -21.77
N GLY A 237 9.84 12.80 -21.13
CA GLY A 237 11.13 12.54 -21.77
C GLY A 237 11.25 11.16 -22.44
N SER A 238 10.36 10.20 -22.15
CA SER A 238 10.37 8.88 -22.78
C SER A 238 9.64 8.94 -24.14
N THR A 239 10.35 9.40 -25.16
CA THR A 239 9.79 9.64 -26.51
C THR A 239 9.77 8.39 -27.39
N ASP A 240 10.00 7.20 -26.84
CA ASP A 240 10.26 6.01 -27.67
C ASP A 240 9.29 4.85 -27.47
N SER A 241 8.01 5.14 -27.37
CA SER A 241 6.98 4.13 -27.59
C SER A 241 6.00 4.64 -28.64
N GLY A 242 6.18 4.18 -29.87
CA GLY A 242 5.38 4.57 -31.05
C GLY A 242 3.87 4.35 -30.95
N ILE A 243 3.40 3.92 -29.79
CA ILE A 243 2.03 3.52 -29.48
C ILE A 243 1.17 4.70 -28.99
N ILE A 244 1.78 5.68 -28.31
CA ILE A 244 1.01 6.74 -27.61
C ILE A 244 0.95 8.07 -28.38
N LYS A 245 1.83 8.28 -29.33
CA LYS A 245 1.94 9.57 -30.05
C LYS A 245 0.73 9.94 -30.94
N LYS A 246 -0.08 9.00 -31.37
CA LYS A 246 -1.19 9.27 -32.31
C LYS A 246 -2.56 9.53 -31.66
N LYS A 247 -2.78 9.15 -30.40
CA LYS A 247 -4.07 9.36 -29.73
C LYS A 247 -4.42 10.84 -29.45
N SER A 248 -3.43 11.74 -29.47
CA SER A 248 -3.64 13.14 -29.09
C SER A 248 -4.03 14.07 -30.27
N MET A 249 -3.95 13.60 -31.51
CA MET A 249 -4.19 14.49 -32.68
C MET A 249 -5.63 14.93 -32.84
N TYR A 250 -6.60 14.17 -32.36
CA TYR A 250 -8.01 14.44 -32.62
C TYR A 250 -8.73 15.18 -31.47
N ARG A 251 -8.12 15.38 -30.33
CA ARG A 251 -8.69 16.16 -29.20
C ARG A 251 -8.08 17.55 -29.01
N LYS A 252 -7.38 18.08 -30.01
CA LYS A 252 -6.83 19.46 -30.01
C LYS A 252 -7.84 20.50 -30.52
N LYS A 253 -8.92 20.73 -29.78
CA LYS A 253 -9.54 22.06 -29.70
C LYS A 253 -9.78 22.34 -28.22
N LYS A 254 -9.42 23.56 -27.73
CA LYS A 254 -9.88 24.08 -26.45
C LYS A 254 -11.37 23.85 -26.39
N SER A 255 -11.81 22.75 -25.79
CA SER A 255 -13.22 22.39 -25.71
C SER A 255 -13.85 23.33 -24.71
N GLN A 256 -15.03 23.83 -25.04
CA GLN A 256 -16.00 24.20 -24.05
C GLN A 256 -15.98 23.15 -22.96
N SER A 257 -15.95 23.55 -21.69
CA SER A 257 -15.71 22.67 -20.57
C SER A 257 -16.74 21.54 -20.53
N ILE A 258 -16.30 20.31 -20.80
CA ILE A 258 -17.15 19.12 -20.61
C ILE A 258 -17.59 19.08 -19.15
N GLU A 259 -18.89 18.95 -18.93
CA GLU A 259 -19.43 18.80 -17.57
C GLU A 259 -18.89 17.51 -16.93
N PRO A 260 -18.17 17.60 -15.80
CA PRO A 260 -17.64 16.41 -15.15
C PRO A 260 -18.75 15.46 -14.72
N MET A 261 -18.45 14.16 -14.72
CA MET A 261 -19.36 13.16 -14.15
C MET A 261 -19.70 13.49 -12.70
N PRO A 262 -21.00 13.41 -12.28
CA PRO A 262 -21.37 13.65 -10.88
C PRO A 262 -20.59 12.78 -9.92
N LYS A 263 -20.02 13.36 -8.87
CA LYS A 263 -19.14 12.69 -7.89
C LYS A 263 -19.76 11.40 -7.32
N ARG A 264 -21.07 11.42 -7.03
CA ARG A 264 -21.78 10.24 -6.52
C ARG A 264 -21.84 9.08 -7.53
N GLN A 265 -22.00 9.39 -8.82
CA GLN A 265 -22.01 8.40 -9.90
C GLN A 265 -20.60 7.82 -10.09
N LEU A 266 -19.60 8.67 -10.17
CA LEU A 266 -18.18 8.26 -10.28
C LEU A 266 -17.77 7.35 -9.12
N GLN A 267 -18.13 7.71 -7.89
CA GLN A 267 -17.84 6.87 -6.71
C GLN A 267 -18.48 5.49 -6.79
N LYS A 268 -19.72 5.37 -7.28
CA LYS A 268 -20.37 4.06 -7.47
C LYS A 268 -19.61 3.20 -8.48
N ILE A 269 -19.23 3.78 -9.61
CA ILE A 269 -18.45 3.08 -10.66
C ILE A 269 -17.09 2.64 -10.13
N VAL A 270 -16.36 3.54 -9.48
CA VAL A 270 -15.06 3.24 -8.88
C VAL A 270 -15.17 2.11 -7.85
N LYS A 271 -16.20 2.15 -6.99
CA LYS A 271 -16.45 1.09 -6.00
C LYS A 271 -16.75 -0.25 -6.66
N ALA A 272 -17.60 -0.26 -7.68
CA ALA A 272 -17.94 -1.49 -8.43
C ALA A 272 -16.72 -2.07 -9.14
N PHE A 273 -15.93 -1.26 -9.82
CA PHE A 273 -14.73 -1.73 -10.51
C PHE A 273 -13.69 -2.29 -9.53
N ARG A 274 -13.50 -1.63 -8.38
CA ARG A 274 -12.59 -2.09 -7.31
C ARG A 274 -13.07 -3.39 -6.65
N LYS A 275 -14.39 -3.57 -6.48
CA LYS A 275 -14.98 -4.82 -5.95
C LYS A 275 -14.63 -6.02 -6.82
N ASN A 276 -14.51 -5.81 -8.13
CA ASN A 276 -14.14 -6.82 -9.12
C ASN A 276 -12.61 -6.93 -9.33
N GLY A 277 -11.81 -6.49 -8.36
CA GLY A 277 -10.35 -6.60 -8.40
C GLY A 277 -9.65 -5.57 -9.29
N GLY A 278 -10.38 -4.57 -9.80
CA GLY A 278 -9.82 -3.49 -10.61
C GLY A 278 -9.22 -2.37 -9.76
N ILE A 279 -8.38 -1.55 -10.39
CA ILE A 279 -7.75 -0.36 -9.81
C ILE A 279 -8.12 0.84 -10.67
N ILE A 280 -8.81 1.82 -10.10
CA ILE A 280 -8.97 3.15 -10.68
C ILE A 280 -8.16 4.12 -9.85
N GLN A 281 -7.23 4.83 -10.49
CA GLN A 281 -6.38 5.82 -9.87
C GLN A 281 -6.78 7.22 -10.32
N MET A 282 -6.99 8.12 -9.34
CA MET A 282 -7.36 9.52 -9.52
C MET A 282 -6.66 10.33 -8.42
N ASN A 283 -5.63 11.07 -8.77
CA ASN A 283 -4.89 11.97 -7.87
C ASN A 283 -4.10 12.99 -8.69
N ASP A 284 -3.48 13.96 -8.04
CA ASP A 284 -2.72 15.03 -8.70
C ASP A 284 -1.59 14.51 -9.61
N ILE A 285 -0.97 13.37 -9.25
CA ILE A 285 0.07 12.73 -10.05
C ILE A 285 -0.54 12.14 -11.33
N THR A 286 -1.71 11.51 -11.19
CA THR A 286 -2.46 10.96 -12.33
C THR A 286 -2.91 12.09 -13.26
N ASP A 287 -3.41 13.20 -12.70
CA ASP A 287 -3.81 14.37 -13.49
C ASP A 287 -2.64 14.95 -14.26
N ALA A 288 -1.49 15.16 -13.60
CA ALA A 288 -0.27 15.65 -14.27
C ALA A 288 0.22 14.70 -15.38
N TYR A 289 0.12 13.39 -15.15
CA TYR A 289 0.45 12.39 -16.17
C TYR A 289 -0.51 12.44 -17.36
N LEU A 290 -1.82 12.40 -17.10
CA LEU A 290 -2.83 12.47 -18.16
C LEU A 290 -2.73 13.77 -18.96
N GLU A 291 -2.39 14.89 -18.29
CA GLU A 291 -2.15 16.17 -18.96
C GLU A 291 -0.93 16.11 -19.90
N SER A 292 0.16 15.50 -19.44
CA SER A 292 1.35 15.30 -20.30
C SER A 292 1.08 14.44 -21.54
N LYS A 293 0.05 13.58 -21.48
CA LYS A 293 -0.43 12.73 -22.59
C LYS A 293 -1.61 13.32 -23.35
N HIS A 294 -2.06 14.52 -23.00
CA HIS A 294 -3.25 15.16 -23.55
C HIS A 294 -4.49 14.25 -23.50
N ALA A 295 -4.61 13.45 -22.42
CA ALA A 295 -5.67 12.49 -22.22
C ALA A 295 -6.52 12.84 -20.99
N GLU A 296 -7.78 12.47 -20.99
CA GLU A 296 -8.65 12.55 -19.79
C GLU A 296 -8.59 11.28 -18.97
N ALA A 297 -8.35 10.15 -19.64
CA ALA A 297 -8.30 8.84 -19.02
C ALA A 297 -7.42 7.90 -19.85
N ILE A 298 -6.91 6.84 -19.27
CA ILE A 298 -6.13 5.79 -19.94
C ILE A 298 -6.36 4.45 -19.26
N THR A 299 -6.73 3.43 -20.02
CA THR A 299 -6.73 2.04 -19.59
C THR A 299 -5.40 1.39 -19.94
N TYR A 300 -4.68 0.89 -18.92
CA TYR A 300 -3.42 0.15 -19.13
C TYR A 300 -3.62 -1.33 -19.43
N ASN A 301 -4.64 -1.93 -18.80
CA ASN A 301 -4.98 -3.35 -18.97
C ASN A 301 -6.38 -3.61 -18.39
N GLY A 302 -6.85 -4.84 -18.46
CA GLY A 302 -8.19 -5.21 -17.97
C GLY A 302 -8.47 -4.91 -16.48
N LYS A 303 -7.47 -4.47 -15.72
CA LYS A 303 -7.59 -4.22 -14.27
C LYS A 303 -7.16 -2.82 -13.82
N THR A 304 -6.52 -2.01 -14.67
CA THR A 304 -5.94 -0.72 -14.24
C THR A 304 -6.38 0.40 -15.16
N ILE A 305 -7.07 1.40 -14.59
CA ILE A 305 -7.54 2.60 -15.28
C ILE A 305 -6.99 3.83 -14.55
N LEU A 306 -6.48 4.79 -15.30
CA LEU A 306 -6.15 6.14 -14.82
C LEU A 306 -7.25 7.09 -15.28
N LEU A 307 -7.81 7.87 -14.36
CA LEU A 307 -8.81 8.91 -14.64
C LEU A 307 -8.34 10.23 -14.05
N ARG A 308 -8.69 11.35 -14.69
CA ARG A 308 -8.63 12.66 -14.03
C ARG A 308 -9.54 12.69 -12.80
N GLN A 309 -9.28 13.57 -11.86
CA GLN A 309 -10.12 13.72 -10.65
C GLN A 309 -11.54 14.21 -10.97
N ARG A 310 -11.70 14.91 -12.09
CA ARG A 310 -12.99 15.39 -12.59
C ARG A 310 -13.19 14.96 -14.05
N PRO A 311 -13.36 13.66 -14.32
CA PRO A 311 -13.46 13.16 -15.70
C PRO A 311 -14.87 13.39 -16.28
N GLY A 312 -14.96 13.50 -17.60
CA GLY A 312 -16.23 13.44 -18.33
C GLY A 312 -16.84 12.03 -18.26
N ARG A 313 -18.14 11.91 -18.55
CA ARG A 313 -18.86 10.62 -18.56
C ARG A 313 -18.33 9.71 -19.68
N ALA A 314 -18.17 10.26 -20.89
CA ALA A 314 -17.66 9.52 -22.04
C ALA A 314 -16.29 8.92 -21.73
N ALA A 315 -15.35 9.68 -21.15
CA ALA A 315 -14.02 9.20 -20.80
C ALA A 315 -14.06 8.04 -19.79
N VAL A 316 -14.92 8.13 -18.77
CA VAL A 316 -15.05 7.04 -17.77
C VAL A 316 -15.58 5.76 -18.41
N PHE A 317 -16.64 5.83 -19.20
CA PHE A 317 -17.25 4.65 -19.81
C PHE A 317 -16.37 4.07 -20.94
N GLU A 318 -15.69 4.91 -21.71
CA GLU A 318 -14.71 4.49 -22.70
C GLU A 318 -13.64 3.58 -22.09
N GLU A 319 -13.03 4.02 -20.99
CA GLU A 319 -11.98 3.24 -20.34
C GLU A 319 -12.49 1.95 -19.69
N LEU A 320 -13.73 1.92 -19.23
CA LEU A 320 -14.37 0.68 -18.76
C LEU A 320 -14.62 -0.32 -19.91
N ILE A 321 -14.94 0.18 -21.10
CA ILE A 321 -15.09 -0.65 -22.29
C ILE A 321 -13.70 -1.22 -22.68
N HIS A 322 -12.66 -0.37 -22.73
CA HIS A 322 -11.29 -0.83 -23.00
C HIS A 322 -10.79 -1.85 -21.97
N ALA A 323 -11.06 -1.65 -20.69
CA ALA A 323 -10.73 -2.65 -19.67
C ALA A 323 -11.45 -4.00 -19.91
N THR A 324 -12.64 -3.98 -20.49
CA THR A 324 -13.37 -5.19 -20.85
C THR A 324 -12.77 -5.85 -22.09
N GLN A 325 -12.42 -5.09 -23.12
CA GLN A 325 -11.73 -5.55 -24.32
C GLN A 325 -10.39 -6.21 -23.97
N PHE A 326 -9.59 -5.60 -23.10
CA PHE A 326 -8.36 -6.22 -22.60
C PHE A 326 -8.59 -7.55 -21.89
N ARG A 327 -9.64 -7.64 -21.08
CA ARG A 327 -9.96 -8.92 -20.38
C ARG A 327 -10.39 -10.04 -21.32
N LYS A 328 -10.99 -9.68 -22.43
CA LYS A 328 -11.43 -10.63 -23.47
C LYS A 328 -10.35 -10.96 -24.51
N GLY A 329 -9.20 -10.29 -24.44
CA GLY A 329 -8.13 -10.46 -25.43
C GLY A 329 -8.50 -9.91 -26.82
N GLU A 330 -9.42 -8.94 -26.89
CA GLU A 330 -9.86 -8.34 -28.17
C GLU A 330 -8.78 -7.46 -28.81
N ASN A 331 -7.74 -7.09 -28.05
CA ASN A 331 -6.59 -6.32 -28.54
C ASN A 331 -5.35 -7.22 -28.55
N ASP A 332 -4.90 -7.61 -29.73
CA ASP A 332 -3.71 -8.44 -29.97
C ASP A 332 -2.41 -7.63 -30.05
N GLY A 333 -2.47 -6.31 -29.85
CA GLY A 333 -1.35 -5.39 -29.92
C GLY A 333 -1.06 -4.85 -31.31
N SER A 334 -1.69 -5.35 -32.38
CA SER A 334 -1.58 -4.82 -33.73
C SER A 334 -2.25 -3.45 -33.84
N TYR A 335 -1.82 -2.65 -34.82
CA TYR A 335 -2.41 -1.33 -35.03
C TYR A 335 -3.86 -1.42 -35.48
N GLU A 336 -4.18 -2.42 -36.32
CA GLU A 336 -5.54 -2.67 -36.80
C GLU A 336 -6.47 -3.09 -35.65
N SER A 337 -6.07 -4.04 -34.82
CA SER A 337 -6.83 -4.49 -33.66
C SER A 337 -7.13 -3.33 -32.68
N ARG A 338 -6.17 -2.42 -32.51
CA ARG A 338 -6.40 -1.21 -31.68
C ARG A 338 -7.44 -0.27 -32.29
N LEU A 339 -7.37 0.00 -33.58
CA LEU A 339 -8.39 0.81 -34.27
C LEU A 339 -9.78 0.18 -34.16
N LEU A 340 -9.88 -1.12 -34.32
CA LEU A 340 -11.15 -1.87 -34.13
C LEU A 340 -11.67 -1.74 -32.69
N CYS A 341 -10.80 -1.83 -31.70
CA CYS A 341 -11.18 -1.61 -30.31
C CYS A 341 -11.66 -0.18 -30.02
N GLU A 342 -11.01 0.82 -30.60
CA GLU A 342 -11.44 2.24 -30.48
C GLU A 342 -12.81 2.43 -31.16
N ILE A 343 -12.99 1.94 -32.39
CA ILE A 343 -14.27 2.03 -33.11
C ILE A 343 -15.39 1.38 -32.28
N ALA A 344 -15.19 0.16 -31.82
CA ALA A 344 -16.18 -0.56 -31.00
C ALA A 344 -16.49 0.18 -29.68
N ALA A 345 -15.51 0.87 -29.07
CA ALA A 345 -15.74 1.67 -27.89
C ALA A 345 -16.60 2.89 -28.17
N GLN A 346 -16.31 3.64 -29.25
CA GLN A 346 -17.13 4.81 -29.64
C GLN A 346 -18.55 4.41 -30.05
N GLU A 347 -18.72 3.34 -30.82
CA GLU A 347 -20.03 2.81 -31.21
C GLU A 347 -20.87 2.42 -29.98
N LYS A 348 -20.22 1.78 -29.00
CA LYS A 348 -20.88 1.39 -27.75
C LYS A 348 -21.28 2.61 -26.92
N LEU A 349 -20.45 3.64 -26.85
CA LEU A 349 -20.79 4.91 -26.18
C LEU A 349 -22.03 5.56 -26.82
N LEU A 350 -22.10 5.62 -28.16
CA LEU A 350 -23.24 6.18 -28.89
C LEU A 350 -24.50 5.33 -28.72
N ARG A 351 -24.37 3.99 -28.79
CA ARG A 351 -25.50 3.07 -28.58
C ARG A 351 -26.15 3.24 -27.22
N TYR A 352 -25.35 3.44 -26.16
CA TYR A 352 -25.81 3.56 -24.79
C TYR A 352 -25.78 5.00 -24.27
N GLN A 353 -25.75 6.03 -25.13
CA GLN A 353 -25.61 7.43 -24.76
C GLN A 353 -26.64 7.89 -23.71
N LYS A 354 -27.89 7.45 -23.84
CA LYS A 354 -28.97 7.76 -22.88
C LYS A 354 -28.70 7.11 -21.50
N THR A 355 -28.29 5.84 -21.48
CA THR A 355 -27.97 5.07 -20.26
C THR A 355 -26.77 5.66 -19.53
N TYR A 356 -25.75 6.06 -20.29
CA TYR A 356 -24.54 6.69 -19.76
C TYR A 356 -24.73 8.17 -19.43
N LYS A 357 -25.88 8.74 -19.83
CA LYS A 357 -26.24 10.17 -19.67
C LYS A 357 -25.16 11.08 -20.24
N LEU A 358 -24.69 10.77 -21.45
CA LEU A 358 -23.70 11.61 -22.14
C LEU A 358 -24.31 12.98 -22.47
N THR A 359 -23.49 14.01 -22.31
CA THR A 359 -23.86 15.36 -22.71
C THR A 359 -23.84 15.51 -24.23
N THR A 360 -24.55 16.50 -24.77
CA THR A 360 -24.55 16.79 -26.22
C THR A 360 -23.14 16.99 -26.76
N GLU A 361 -22.26 17.61 -25.98
CA GLU A 361 -20.86 17.84 -26.37
C GLU A 361 -20.06 16.54 -26.39
N GLU A 362 -20.24 15.67 -25.39
CA GLU A 362 -19.62 14.35 -25.36
C GLU A 362 -20.06 13.48 -26.54
N ILE A 363 -21.35 13.53 -26.91
CA ILE A 363 -21.89 12.80 -28.07
C ILE A 363 -21.20 13.30 -29.37
N LYS A 364 -21.15 14.62 -29.59
CA LYS A 364 -20.46 15.20 -30.77
C LYS A 364 -18.99 14.81 -30.86
N GLN A 365 -18.29 14.80 -29.72
CA GLN A 365 -16.89 14.38 -29.67
C GLN A 365 -16.73 12.89 -29.97
N THR A 366 -17.61 12.05 -29.45
CA THR A 366 -17.65 10.60 -29.70
C THR A 366 -17.91 10.31 -31.18
N GLU A 367 -18.88 10.99 -31.83
CA GLU A 367 -19.16 10.87 -33.26
C GLU A 367 -17.97 11.30 -34.12
N SER A 368 -17.32 12.40 -33.74
CA SER A 368 -16.13 12.88 -34.44
C SER A 368 -14.95 11.92 -34.32
N ALA A 369 -14.74 11.33 -33.14
CA ALA A 369 -13.73 10.32 -32.89
C ALA A 369 -13.99 9.04 -33.70
N LEU A 370 -15.24 8.56 -33.72
CA LEU A 370 -15.66 7.40 -34.50
C LEU A 370 -15.32 7.56 -35.97
N LYS A 371 -15.73 8.67 -36.59
CA LYS A 371 -15.44 8.97 -37.98
C LYS A 371 -13.95 9.01 -38.26
N ALA A 372 -13.16 9.57 -37.37
CA ALA A 372 -11.71 9.65 -37.50
C ALA A 372 -11.06 8.27 -37.48
N TYR A 373 -11.44 7.41 -36.52
CA TYR A 373 -10.92 6.03 -36.44
C TYR A 373 -11.34 5.17 -37.62
N GLN A 374 -12.58 5.28 -38.11
CA GLN A 374 -13.05 4.60 -39.31
C GLN A 374 -12.23 4.99 -40.54
N LYS A 375 -12.04 6.31 -40.75
CA LYS A 375 -11.20 6.81 -41.86
C LYS A 375 -9.76 6.30 -41.78
N GLU A 376 -9.19 6.22 -40.55
CA GLU A 376 -7.84 5.72 -40.34
C GLU A 376 -7.73 4.21 -40.62
N LEU A 377 -8.75 3.43 -40.24
CA LEU A 377 -8.85 2.00 -40.56
C LEU A 377 -8.96 1.75 -42.05
N ASP A 378 -9.80 2.52 -42.75
CA ASP A 378 -9.95 2.44 -44.22
C ASP A 378 -8.65 2.77 -44.95
N ALA A 379 -7.93 3.79 -44.48
CA ALA A 379 -6.61 4.14 -45.03
C ALA A 379 -5.58 3.01 -44.82
N LEU A 380 -5.59 2.39 -43.63
CA LEU A 380 -4.71 1.26 -43.33
C LEU A 380 -4.98 0.05 -44.24
N ARG A 381 -6.26 -0.21 -44.55
CA ARG A 381 -6.68 -1.35 -45.39
C ARG A 381 -6.43 -1.11 -46.89
N LYS A 382 -6.48 0.16 -47.34
CA LYS A 382 -6.17 0.53 -48.72
C LYS A 382 -4.66 0.59 -49.02
N GLY A 383 -3.83 0.71 -47.98
CA GLY A 383 -2.36 0.74 -48.13
C GLY A 383 -1.69 -0.64 -47.98
N ARG A 384 -2.48 -1.69 -47.86
CA ARG A 384 -2.07 -3.12 -47.94
C ARG A 384 -2.46 -3.66 -49.30
#